data_06f69872e550575de67df2eb9c9af917
#
_entry.id   06f69872e550575de67df2eb9c9af917
#
_cell.length_a   1.000
_cell.length_b   1.000
_cell.length_c   1.000
_cell.angle_alpha   90.00
_cell.angle_beta   90.00
_cell.angle_gamma   90.00
#
_symmetry.space_group_name_H-M   'P 1'
#
loop_
_entity.id
_entity.type
_entity.pdbx_description
1 polymer ?
#
loop_
_entity_poly.entity_id
_entity_poly.type
_entity_poly.pdbx_seq_one_letter_code
_entity_poly.pdbx_strand_id
1 'polypeptide(L)'
;MKKLSLMTMMAVAALAVQSCGGGASNDSKANADSANYTKDTSTNATATGGIAVVNDDSEFAVSAANGGMAEVELSKLAITKGANAKVKEFATMMTKDHGGANAELMELAKTKNITLPTTVGEDEQKTMGDLQAKSGAEFDKAYVDVMVKDHKKTVDLFEKATTDSKDADIKSFAIKTLPVLKNHLAAIETIQKGM
;
A
#
# COMPACT_ATOMS: atom_id res chain seq x y z
N MET A 1 -1.35 -79.39 -18.80
CA MET A 1 -2.44 -78.43 -18.70
C MET A 1 -1.85 -77.12 -18.24
N LYS A 2 -1.52 -76.24 -19.20
CA LYS A 2 -0.84 -74.97 -18.93
C LYS A 2 -1.90 -73.86 -18.90
N LYS A 3 -2.10 -73.21 -17.76
CA LYS A 3 -2.98 -72.05 -17.64
C LYS A 3 -2.20 -70.79 -18.02
N LEU A 4 -2.64 -70.19 -19.14
CA LEU A 4 -2.12 -68.92 -19.64
C LEU A 4 -2.84 -67.77 -18.91
N SER A 5 -2.12 -67.02 -18.09
CA SER A 5 -2.65 -65.86 -17.39
C SER A 5 -2.45 -64.61 -18.25
N LEU A 6 -3.55 -64.01 -18.68
CA LEU A 6 -3.55 -62.77 -19.49
C LEU A 6 -3.46 -61.59 -18.55
N MET A 7 -2.31 -60.91 -18.53
CA MET A 7 -2.08 -59.70 -17.75
C MET A 7 -2.51 -58.50 -18.57
N THR A 8 -3.67 -57.94 -18.23
CA THR A 8 -4.17 -56.69 -18.82
C THR A 8 -3.41 -55.51 -18.21
N MET A 9 -2.60 -54.87 -19.01
CA MET A 9 -1.86 -53.67 -18.65
C MET A 9 -2.78 -52.45 -18.82
N MET A 10 -3.27 -51.90 -17.71
CA MET A 10 -4.01 -50.65 -17.69
C MET A 10 -3.03 -49.49 -17.73
N ALA A 11 -2.94 -48.80 -18.85
CA ALA A 11 -2.20 -47.55 -18.98
C ALA A 11 -3.02 -46.40 -18.33
N VAL A 12 -2.61 -45.98 -17.16
CA VAL A 12 -3.14 -44.76 -16.54
C VAL A 12 -2.43 -43.55 -17.18
N ALA A 13 -3.14 -42.86 -18.05
CA ALA A 13 -2.69 -41.56 -18.56
C ALA A 13 -2.86 -40.52 -17.45
N ALA A 14 -1.76 -40.19 -16.78
CA ALA A 14 -1.72 -39.06 -15.86
C ALA A 14 -1.76 -37.76 -16.67
N LEU A 15 -2.91 -37.11 -16.74
CA LEU A 15 -3.02 -35.71 -17.18
C LEU A 15 -2.38 -34.84 -16.13
N ALA A 16 -1.13 -34.43 -16.35
CA ALA A 16 -0.49 -33.36 -15.61
C ALA A 16 -1.19 -32.04 -16.00
N VAL A 17 -2.15 -31.60 -15.23
CA VAL A 17 -2.62 -30.21 -15.23
C VAL A 17 -1.46 -29.38 -14.69
N GLN A 18 -0.65 -28.81 -15.59
CA GLN A 18 0.22 -27.71 -15.24
C GLN A 18 -0.68 -26.51 -14.90
N SER A 19 -1.00 -26.42 -13.61
CA SER A 19 -1.45 -25.18 -13.01
C SER A 19 -0.32 -24.18 -13.22
N CYS A 20 -0.49 -23.20 -14.12
CA CYS A 20 0.24 -21.95 -14.09
C CYS A 20 -0.12 -21.26 -12.77
N GLY A 21 0.55 -21.64 -11.71
CA GLY A 21 0.56 -20.92 -10.47
C GLY A 21 1.28 -19.59 -10.72
N GLY A 22 0.53 -18.54 -10.97
CA GLY A 22 1.02 -17.21 -10.69
C GLY A 22 1.41 -17.21 -9.21
N GLY A 23 2.70 -17.23 -8.90
CA GLY A 23 3.19 -17.16 -7.54
C GLY A 23 2.59 -15.93 -6.89
N ALA A 24 1.78 -16.11 -5.86
CA ALA A 24 1.36 -14.99 -5.04
C ALA A 24 2.63 -14.33 -4.53
N SER A 25 2.84 -13.09 -4.90
CA SER A 25 3.91 -12.27 -4.37
C SER A 25 3.68 -12.14 -2.85
N ASN A 26 4.74 -12.16 -2.06
CA ASN A 26 4.62 -11.86 -0.63
C ASN A 26 4.32 -10.37 -0.40
N ASP A 27 4.42 -9.54 -1.45
CA ASP A 27 4.14 -8.12 -1.40
C ASP A 27 2.63 -7.85 -1.33
N SER A 28 2.20 -7.33 -0.18
CA SER A 28 0.80 -7.02 0.11
C SER A 28 0.24 -5.94 -0.84
N LYS A 29 1.09 -4.98 -1.26
CA LYS A 29 0.71 -3.95 -2.24
C LYS A 29 0.44 -4.58 -3.61
N ALA A 30 1.36 -5.38 -4.13
CA ALA A 30 1.22 -6.03 -5.42
C ALA A 30 0.02 -7.00 -5.47
N ASN A 31 -0.27 -7.66 -4.34
CA ASN A 31 -1.45 -8.53 -4.22
C ASN A 31 -2.76 -7.71 -4.28
N ALA A 32 -2.80 -6.55 -3.63
CA ALA A 32 -3.96 -5.66 -3.69
C ALA A 32 -4.17 -5.09 -5.10
N ASP A 33 -3.11 -4.64 -5.76
CA ASP A 33 -3.15 -4.17 -7.16
C ASP A 33 -3.69 -5.26 -8.10
N SER A 34 -3.17 -6.49 -7.99
CA SER A 34 -3.62 -7.62 -8.78
C SER A 34 -5.10 -7.98 -8.53
N ALA A 35 -5.52 -7.93 -7.27
CA ALA A 35 -6.92 -8.19 -6.91
C ALA A 35 -7.87 -7.13 -7.48
N ASN A 36 -7.47 -5.87 -7.49
CA ASN A 36 -8.26 -4.78 -8.07
C ASN A 36 -8.29 -4.86 -9.59
N TYR A 37 -7.18 -5.18 -10.23
CA TYR A 37 -7.12 -5.37 -11.67
C TYR A 37 -8.11 -6.43 -12.16
N THR A 38 -8.30 -7.51 -11.40
CA THR A 38 -9.31 -8.54 -11.74
C THR A 38 -10.75 -8.07 -11.55
N LYS A 39 -10.98 -7.02 -10.76
CA LYS A 39 -12.29 -6.40 -10.52
C LYS A 39 -12.59 -5.26 -11.50
N ASP A 40 -11.57 -4.74 -12.19
CA ASP A 40 -11.77 -3.77 -13.27
C ASP A 40 -12.44 -4.46 -14.44
N THR A 41 -13.74 -4.41 -14.39
CA THR A 41 -14.61 -4.99 -15.39
C THR A 41 -15.37 -3.92 -16.12
N SER A 42 -14.63 -3.04 -16.79
CA SER A 42 -15.24 -2.16 -17.80
C SER A 42 -16.03 -2.96 -18.86
N THR A 43 -15.80 -4.29 -18.94
CA THR A 43 -16.49 -5.22 -19.84
C THR A 43 -17.26 -6.34 -19.12
N ASN A 44 -17.18 -6.52 -17.81
CA ASN A 44 -17.73 -7.67 -17.07
C ASN A 44 -18.47 -7.31 -15.77
N ALA A 45 -18.94 -6.08 -15.61
CA ALA A 45 -19.69 -5.64 -14.41
C ALA A 45 -20.91 -6.54 -14.07
N THR A 46 -21.39 -7.33 -15.04
CA THR A 46 -22.51 -8.25 -14.87
C THR A 46 -22.12 -9.56 -14.19
N ALA A 47 -20.83 -9.94 -14.20
CA ALA A 47 -20.39 -11.27 -13.72
C ALA A 47 -20.19 -11.34 -12.19
N THR A 48 -19.96 -10.23 -11.53
CA THR A 48 -19.63 -10.19 -10.09
C THR A 48 -20.74 -9.60 -9.23
N GLY A 49 -21.80 -9.03 -9.82
CA GLY A 49 -22.88 -8.34 -9.09
C GLY A 49 -22.37 -7.15 -8.26
N GLY A 50 -21.16 -6.68 -8.54
CA GLY A 50 -20.42 -5.70 -7.76
C GLY A 50 -20.26 -4.35 -8.47
N ILE A 51 -19.85 -3.35 -7.70
CA ILE A 51 -19.44 -2.04 -8.17
C ILE A 51 -18.18 -2.22 -9.01
N ALA A 52 -18.17 -1.73 -10.25
CA ALA A 52 -16.97 -1.73 -11.08
C ALA A 52 -15.91 -0.84 -10.43
N VAL A 53 -14.68 -1.36 -10.35
CA VAL A 53 -13.53 -0.61 -9.82
C VAL A 53 -12.80 0.02 -11.00
N VAL A 54 -12.60 1.33 -10.96
CA VAL A 54 -11.76 2.02 -11.95
C VAL A 54 -10.30 1.84 -11.55
N ASN A 55 -9.46 1.35 -12.47
CA ASN A 55 -8.06 1.05 -12.16
C ASN A 55 -7.32 2.22 -11.56
N ASP A 56 -7.38 3.41 -12.18
CA ASP A 56 -6.68 4.60 -11.69
C ASP A 56 -7.08 4.95 -10.24
N ASP A 57 -8.37 4.83 -9.89
CA ASP A 57 -8.88 5.10 -8.55
C ASP A 57 -8.43 4.04 -7.54
N SER A 58 -8.38 2.76 -7.96
CA SER A 58 -7.88 1.68 -7.09
C SER A 58 -6.37 1.74 -6.89
N GLU A 59 -5.60 2.07 -7.91
CA GLU A 59 -4.14 2.28 -7.82
C GLU A 59 -3.81 3.44 -6.89
N PHE A 60 -4.56 4.54 -6.98
CA PHE A 60 -4.46 5.64 -6.01
C PHE A 60 -4.72 5.14 -4.59
N ALA A 61 -5.84 4.46 -4.36
CA ALA A 61 -6.23 4.00 -3.03
C ALA A 61 -5.22 3.02 -2.43
N VAL A 62 -4.71 2.07 -3.23
CA VAL A 62 -3.67 1.10 -2.82
C VAL A 62 -2.37 1.83 -2.47
N SER A 63 -1.92 2.76 -3.31
CA SER A 63 -0.69 3.51 -3.10
C SER A 63 -0.78 4.43 -1.87
N ALA A 64 -1.91 5.11 -1.69
CA ALA A 64 -2.17 5.97 -0.53
C ALA A 64 -2.23 5.16 0.77
N ALA A 65 -2.90 4.00 0.77
CA ALA A 65 -2.95 3.11 1.92
C ALA A 65 -1.58 2.55 2.29
N ASN A 66 -0.81 2.09 1.31
CA ASN A 66 0.53 1.55 1.52
C ASN A 66 1.48 2.60 2.11
N GLY A 67 1.55 3.79 1.50
CA GLY A 67 2.36 4.90 2.00
C GLY A 67 1.92 5.36 3.38
N GLY A 68 0.62 5.57 3.58
CA GLY A 68 0.09 6.00 4.87
C GLY A 68 0.33 5.01 6.01
N MET A 69 0.26 3.70 5.75
CA MET A 69 0.64 2.69 6.74
C MET A 69 2.14 2.75 7.06
N ALA A 70 2.99 2.87 6.04
CA ALA A 70 4.44 2.97 6.22
C ALA A 70 4.81 4.21 7.06
N GLU A 71 4.21 5.36 6.76
CA GLU A 71 4.45 6.61 7.48
C GLU A 71 4.02 6.52 8.95
N VAL A 72 2.92 5.82 9.25
CA VAL A 72 2.50 5.55 10.65
C VAL A 72 3.53 4.68 11.37
N GLU A 73 3.96 3.57 10.77
CA GLU A 73 4.92 2.65 11.41
C GLU A 73 6.31 3.30 11.59
N LEU A 74 6.81 4.03 10.59
CA LEU A 74 8.06 4.79 10.68
C LEU A 74 7.97 5.87 11.76
N SER A 75 6.81 6.51 11.91
CA SER A 75 6.60 7.54 12.94
C SER A 75 6.55 6.94 14.34
N LYS A 76 5.93 5.78 14.55
CA LYS A 76 6.01 5.04 15.82
C LYS A 76 7.45 4.72 16.19
N LEU A 77 8.25 4.34 15.18
CA LEU A 77 9.67 4.08 15.39
C LEU A 77 10.42 5.38 15.77
N ALA A 78 10.09 6.51 15.15
CA ALA A 78 10.71 7.81 15.45
C ALA A 78 10.35 8.32 16.86
N ILE A 79 9.13 8.10 17.32
CA ILE A 79 8.74 8.43 18.71
C ILE A 79 9.63 7.70 19.73
N THR A 80 9.99 6.45 19.45
CA THR A 80 10.77 5.61 20.38
C THR A 80 12.27 5.81 20.24
N LYS A 81 12.80 5.90 19.01
CA LYS A 81 14.25 5.91 18.71
C LYS A 81 14.85 7.29 18.48
N GLY A 82 14.04 8.27 18.08
CA GLY A 82 14.48 9.62 17.80
C GLY A 82 15.14 10.28 19.03
N ALA A 83 16.14 11.10 18.80
CA ALA A 83 16.79 11.92 19.83
C ALA A 83 16.28 13.37 19.79
N ASN A 84 15.93 13.88 18.60
CA ASN A 84 15.50 15.25 18.40
C ASN A 84 14.01 15.42 18.79
N ALA A 85 13.72 16.39 19.67
CA ALA A 85 12.36 16.64 20.14
C ALA A 85 11.41 17.02 18.99
N LYS A 86 11.85 17.83 18.02
CA LYS A 86 11.02 18.23 16.87
C LYS A 86 10.69 17.04 15.96
N VAL A 87 11.61 16.08 15.83
CA VAL A 87 11.36 14.84 15.09
C VAL A 87 10.28 14.02 15.78
N LYS A 88 10.33 13.90 17.12
CA LYS A 88 9.29 13.18 17.88
C LYS A 88 7.92 13.87 17.84
N GLU A 89 7.90 15.19 17.92
CA GLU A 89 6.66 15.97 17.78
C GLU A 89 6.02 15.77 16.41
N PHE A 90 6.83 15.87 15.34
CA PHE A 90 6.39 15.58 13.98
C PHE A 90 5.86 14.15 13.85
N ALA A 91 6.59 13.17 14.35
CA ALA A 91 6.18 11.76 14.30
C ALA A 91 4.87 11.50 15.06
N THR A 92 4.63 12.22 16.16
CA THR A 92 3.35 12.13 16.90
C THR A 92 2.19 12.68 16.07
N MET A 93 2.39 13.81 15.41
CA MET A 93 1.41 14.39 14.47
C MET A 93 1.12 13.42 13.32
N MET A 94 2.17 12.87 12.71
CA MET A 94 2.06 11.90 11.61
C MET A 94 1.24 10.67 12.00
N THR A 95 1.52 10.08 13.18
CA THR A 95 0.79 8.90 13.65
C THR A 95 -0.71 9.19 13.79
N LYS A 96 -1.07 10.37 14.26
CA LYS A 96 -2.46 10.78 14.44
C LYS A 96 -3.15 11.02 13.09
N ASP A 97 -2.56 11.86 12.27
CA ASP A 97 -3.20 12.37 11.05
C ASP A 97 -3.28 11.28 9.96
N HIS A 98 -2.18 10.54 9.73
CA HIS A 98 -2.19 9.42 8.80
C HIS A 98 -2.99 8.23 9.32
N GLY A 99 -3.01 8.00 10.64
CA GLY A 99 -3.91 6.99 11.23
C GLY A 99 -5.37 7.28 10.94
N GLY A 100 -5.79 8.54 11.07
CA GLY A 100 -7.15 8.98 10.73
C GLY A 100 -7.46 8.86 9.23
N ALA A 101 -6.55 9.33 8.38
CA ALA A 101 -6.71 9.24 6.92
C ALA A 101 -6.77 7.78 6.44
N ASN A 102 -5.93 6.89 6.98
CA ASN A 102 -5.96 5.46 6.65
C ASN A 102 -7.28 4.80 7.03
N ALA A 103 -7.84 5.14 8.20
CA ALA A 103 -9.13 4.62 8.63
C ALA A 103 -10.26 5.08 7.69
N GLU A 104 -10.27 6.34 7.30
CA GLU A 104 -11.24 6.90 6.34
C GLU A 104 -11.11 6.23 4.97
N LEU A 105 -9.88 6.09 4.46
CA LEU A 105 -9.62 5.43 3.18
C LEU A 105 -10.05 3.95 3.20
N MET A 106 -9.86 3.26 4.33
CA MET A 106 -10.27 1.87 4.48
C MET A 106 -11.80 1.71 4.39
N GLU A 107 -12.56 2.58 5.03
CA GLU A 107 -14.03 2.56 4.92
C GLU A 107 -14.49 2.94 3.50
N LEU A 108 -13.85 3.93 2.88
CA LEU A 108 -14.13 4.30 1.50
C LEU A 108 -13.87 3.14 0.54
N ALA A 109 -12.70 2.51 0.62
CA ALA A 109 -12.32 1.37 -0.21
C ALA A 109 -13.32 0.21 -0.10
N LYS A 110 -13.79 -0.06 1.14
CA LYS A 110 -14.81 -1.08 1.40
C LYS A 110 -16.11 -0.78 0.66
N THR A 111 -16.58 0.47 0.67
CA THR A 111 -17.81 0.86 -0.04
C THR A 111 -17.65 0.81 -1.55
N LYS A 112 -16.42 0.96 -2.06
CA LYS A 112 -16.07 0.96 -3.49
C LYS A 112 -15.59 -0.40 -3.99
N ASN A 113 -15.65 -1.46 -3.17
CA ASN A 113 -15.13 -2.79 -3.51
C ASN A 113 -13.62 -2.79 -3.88
N ILE A 114 -12.85 -1.82 -3.40
CA ILE A 114 -11.41 -1.74 -3.60
C ILE A 114 -10.71 -2.61 -2.54
N THR A 115 -9.82 -3.49 -2.96
CA THR A 115 -8.93 -4.22 -2.07
C THR A 115 -7.74 -3.34 -1.73
N LEU A 116 -7.49 -3.12 -0.43
CA LEU A 116 -6.29 -2.44 0.05
C LEU A 116 -5.26 -3.44 0.55
N PRO A 117 -3.96 -3.07 0.58
CA PRO A 117 -2.93 -3.88 1.22
C PRO A 117 -3.22 -4.01 2.72
N THR A 118 -2.97 -5.19 3.28
CA THR A 118 -3.16 -5.47 4.71
C THR A 118 -1.92 -5.20 5.56
N THR A 119 -0.78 -5.11 4.91
CA THR A 119 0.52 -4.75 5.49
C THR A 119 1.27 -3.85 4.51
N VAL A 120 2.31 -3.18 4.97
CA VAL A 120 3.17 -2.37 4.10
C VAL A 120 3.86 -3.23 3.04
N GLY A 121 4.09 -2.67 1.86
CA GLY A 121 4.80 -3.33 0.75
C GLY A 121 6.28 -3.59 1.05
N GLU A 122 6.93 -4.39 0.21
CA GLU A 122 8.32 -4.85 0.45
C GLU A 122 9.32 -3.68 0.48
N ASP A 123 9.15 -2.67 -0.36
CA ASP A 123 10.04 -1.50 -0.41
C ASP A 123 9.97 -0.68 0.89
N GLU A 124 8.77 -0.47 1.42
CA GLU A 124 8.56 0.22 2.69
C GLU A 124 9.05 -0.62 3.87
N GLN A 125 8.86 -1.94 3.85
CA GLN A 125 9.42 -2.85 4.85
C GLN A 125 10.94 -2.77 4.89
N LYS A 126 11.59 -2.73 3.71
CA LYS A 126 13.04 -2.54 3.62
C LYS A 126 13.45 -1.21 4.23
N THR A 127 12.77 -0.12 3.88
CA THR A 127 13.04 1.22 4.44
C THR A 127 12.90 1.22 5.96
N MET A 128 11.87 0.57 6.50
CA MET A 128 11.68 0.40 7.95
C MET A 128 12.84 -0.36 8.59
N GLY A 129 13.32 -1.45 7.96
CA GLY A 129 14.48 -2.23 8.41
C GLY A 129 15.76 -1.38 8.44
N ASP A 130 16.00 -0.61 7.39
CA ASP A 130 17.16 0.28 7.28
C ASP A 130 17.15 1.38 8.37
N LEU A 131 15.98 1.93 8.71
CA LEU A 131 15.83 2.89 9.81
C LEU A 131 15.95 2.20 11.18
N GLN A 132 15.39 1.01 11.32
CA GLN A 132 15.46 0.26 12.60
C GLN A 132 16.89 -0.05 13.04
N ALA A 133 17.82 -0.17 12.11
CA ALA A 133 19.23 -0.38 12.39
C ALA A 133 19.95 0.87 12.94
N LYS A 134 19.32 2.05 12.84
CA LYS A 134 19.89 3.33 13.24
C LYS A 134 19.40 3.78 14.62
N SER A 135 20.10 4.77 15.21
CA SER A 135 19.73 5.37 16.48
C SER A 135 20.23 6.82 16.60
N GLY A 136 19.66 7.57 17.54
CA GLY A 136 20.08 8.94 17.85
C GLY A 136 20.01 9.85 16.63
N ALA A 137 21.01 10.73 16.47
CA ALA A 137 21.03 11.71 15.38
C ALA A 137 21.09 11.09 13.98
N GLU A 138 21.69 9.91 13.83
CA GLU A 138 21.70 9.19 12.55
C GLU A 138 20.30 8.71 12.18
N PHE A 139 19.53 8.20 13.15
CA PHE A 139 18.14 7.84 12.98
C PHE A 139 17.32 9.08 12.59
N ASP A 140 17.42 10.17 13.36
CA ASP A 140 16.66 11.38 13.12
C ASP A 140 16.86 11.91 11.69
N LYS A 141 18.13 11.99 11.25
CA LYS A 141 18.44 12.43 9.89
C LYS A 141 17.82 11.50 8.84
N ALA A 142 17.99 10.20 8.97
CA ALA A 142 17.47 9.22 8.02
C ALA A 142 15.93 9.24 7.97
N TYR A 143 15.26 9.34 9.12
CA TYR A 143 13.80 9.49 9.20
C TYR A 143 13.31 10.74 8.49
N VAL A 144 13.94 11.89 8.76
CA VAL A 144 13.58 13.17 8.12
C VAL A 144 13.75 13.10 6.60
N ASP A 145 14.87 12.53 6.13
CA ASP A 145 15.14 12.39 4.68
C ASP A 145 14.09 11.48 4.01
N VAL A 146 13.68 10.38 4.65
CA VAL A 146 12.61 9.50 4.18
C VAL A 146 11.28 10.25 4.16
N MET A 147 10.90 10.94 5.24
CA MET A 147 9.63 11.66 5.31
C MET A 147 9.53 12.76 4.26
N VAL A 148 10.60 13.53 4.00
CA VAL A 148 10.61 14.54 2.93
C VAL A 148 10.41 13.90 1.57
N LYS A 149 11.11 12.81 1.28
CA LYS A 149 11.00 12.11 0.00
C LYS A 149 9.60 11.54 -0.21
N ASP A 150 9.05 10.88 0.80
CA ASP A 150 7.77 10.20 0.68
C ASP A 150 6.61 11.19 0.63
N HIS A 151 6.65 12.29 1.43
CA HIS A 151 5.64 13.34 1.33
C HIS A 151 5.62 14.03 -0.03
N LYS A 152 6.76 14.24 -0.68
CA LYS A 152 6.77 14.79 -2.06
C LYS A 152 6.01 13.87 -3.01
N LYS A 153 6.28 12.58 -2.98
CA LYS A 153 5.57 11.60 -3.80
C LYS A 153 4.07 11.53 -3.47
N THR A 154 3.75 11.56 -2.17
CA THR A 154 2.35 11.48 -1.72
C THR A 154 1.58 12.74 -2.13
N VAL A 155 2.17 13.93 -2.02
CA VAL A 155 1.56 15.18 -2.51
C VAL A 155 1.28 15.08 -4.01
N ASP A 156 2.25 14.66 -4.83
CA ASP A 156 2.07 14.48 -6.28
C ASP A 156 0.95 13.47 -6.58
N LEU A 157 0.90 12.35 -5.87
CA LEU A 157 -0.14 11.33 -6.00
C LEU A 157 -1.53 11.91 -5.70
N PHE A 158 -1.66 12.66 -4.61
CA PHE A 158 -2.92 13.26 -4.21
C PHE A 158 -3.33 14.42 -5.13
N GLU A 159 -2.38 15.24 -5.59
CA GLU A 159 -2.66 16.29 -6.60
C GLU A 159 -3.27 15.68 -7.86
N LYS A 160 -2.66 14.61 -8.38
CA LYS A 160 -3.20 13.88 -9.52
C LYS A 160 -4.60 13.36 -9.25
N ALA A 161 -4.85 12.76 -8.09
CA ALA A 161 -6.16 12.23 -7.74
C ALA A 161 -7.24 13.31 -7.64
N THR A 162 -6.89 14.55 -7.24
CA THR A 162 -7.88 15.66 -7.21
C THR A 162 -8.41 16.05 -8.60
N THR A 163 -7.67 15.71 -9.66
CA THR A 163 -8.07 16.02 -11.05
C THR A 163 -8.60 14.78 -11.78
N ASP A 164 -7.89 13.66 -11.69
CA ASP A 164 -8.02 12.51 -12.56
C ASP A 164 -9.01 11.45 -12.06
N SER A 165 -9.23 11.36 -10.73
CA SER A 165 -10.16 10.38 -10.15
C SER A 165 -11.55 10.46 -10.77
N LYS A 166 -12.10 9.31 -11.11
CA LYS A 166 -13.43 9.16 -11.71
C LYS A 166 -14.50 9.01 -10.64
N ASP A 167 -14.18 8.38 -9.52
CA ASP A 167 -15.07 8.26 -8.37
C ASP A 167 -15.08 9.56 -7.56
N ALA A 168 -16.28 10.11 -7.35
CA ALA A 168 -16.46 11.41 -6.68
C ALA A 168 -16.04 11.38 -5.20
N ASP A 169 -16.19 10.24 -4.52
CA ASP A 169 -15.84 10.10 -3.10
C ASP A 169 -14.33 9.97 -2.95
N ILE A 170 -13.64 9.23 -3.84
CA ILE A 170 -12.18 9.16 -3.89
C ILE A 170 -11.59 10.53 -4.20
N LYS A 171 -12.14 11.24 -5.18
CA LYS A 171 -11.73 12.61 -5.48
C LYS A 171 -11.92 13.54 -4.27
N SER A 172 -13.05 13.44 -3.57
CA SER A 172 -13.32 14.22 -2.36
C SER A 172 -12.35 13.93 -1.24
N PHE A 173 -12.00 12.65 -1.03
CA PHE A 173 -10.97 12.24 -0.06
C PHE A 173 -9.62 12.87 -0.41
N ALA A 174 -9.21 12.83 -1.67
CA ALA A 174 -7.96 13.43 -2.12
C ALA A 174 -7.96 14.95 -1.89
N ILE A 175 -9.02 15.66 -2.26
CA ILE A 175 -9.16 17.12 -2.08
C ILE A 175 -9.07 17.49 -0.59
N LYS A 176 -9.74 16.74 0.28
CA LYS A 176 -9.74 16.97 1.73
C LYS A 176 -8.38 16.75 2.37
N THR A 177 -7.67 15.70 1.94
CA THR A 177 -6.41 15.24 2.56
C THR A 177 -5.20 16.03 2.07
N LEU A 178 -5.18 16.46 0.81
CA LEU A 178 -4.04 17.14 0.18
C LEU A 178 -3.50 18.35 0.99
N PRO A 179 -4.33 19.25 1.55
CA PRO A 179 -3.82 20.37 2.36
C PRO A 179 -3.04 19.91 3.59
N VAL A 180 -3.46 18.81 4.23
CA VAL A 180 -2.77 18.24 5.40
C VAL A 180 -1.40 17.71 4.99
N LEU A 181 -1.32 16.97 3.88
CA LEU A 181 -0.06 16.46 3.34
C LEU A 181 0.93 17.57 2.99
N LYS A 182 0.45 18.66 2.39
CA LYS A 182 1.29 19.85 2.10
C LYS A 182 1.83 20.51 3.37
N ASN A 183 1.01 20.56 4.42
CA ASN A 183 1.45 21.08 5.72
C ASN A 183 2.51 20.16 6.36
N HIS A 184 2.34 18.84 6.28
CA HIS A 184 3.34 17.90 6.75
C HIS A 184 4.67 18.06 5.99
N LEU A 185 4.61 18.16 4.65
CA LEU A 185 5.81 18.40 3.85
C LEU A 185 6.54 19.68 4.26
N ALA A 186 5.82 20.78 4.41
CA ALA A 186 6.42 22.06 4.84
C ALA A 186 7.05 21.97 6.24
N ALA A 187 6.40 21.26 7.17
CA ALA A 187 6.89 21.04 8.52
C ALA A 187 8.18 20.21 8.52
N ILE A 188 8.20 19.08 7.80
CA ILE A 188 9.38 18.21 7.78
C ILE A 188 10.56 18.83 7.03
N GLU A 189 10.33 19.61 5.97
CA GLU A 189 11.38 20.37 5.30
C GLU A 189 11.96 21.47 6.22
N THR A 190 11.13 22.04 7.09
CA THR A 190 11.61 23.00 8.10
C THR A 190 12.50 22.30 9.13
N ILE A 191 12.13 21.12 9.59
CA ILE A 191 12.95 20.30 10.48
C ILE A 191 14.27 19.94 9.79
N GLN A 192 14.23 19.50 8.53
CA GLN A 192 15.41 19.12 7.76
C GLN A 192 16.43 20.26 7.64
N LYS A 193 15.96 21.50 7.39
CA LYS A 193 16.83 22.69 7.30
C LYS A 193 17.47 23.07 8.62
N GLY A 194 16.90 22.65 9.74
CA GLY A 194 17.38 22.94 11.10
C GLY A 194 18.26 21.86 11.71
N MET A 195 18.56 20.79 10.98
CA MET A 195 19.46 19.70 11.36
C MET A 195 20.83 19.89 10.73
#